data_38d40161222bc7eb9be9d69d907de136
#
_entry.id   38d40161222bc7eb9be9d69d907de136
#
_cell.length_a   1.000
_cell.length_b   1.000
_cell.length_c   1.000
_cell.angle_alpha   90.00
_cell.angle_beta   90.00
_cell.angle_gamma   90.00
#
_symmetry.space_group_name_H-M   'P 1'
#
loop_
_entity.id
_entity.type
_entity.pdbx_description
1 polymer ?
#
loop_
_entity_poly.entity_id
_entity_poly.type
_entity_poly.pdbx_seq_one_letter_code
_entity_poly.pdbx_strand_id
1 'polypeptide(L)'
;MLDAEAALARAQARLGTVPSAAAAAITEAAGSARIDVVELARGSRATANPVVGLVKALTSAVGAIAPDAAEYVHRGSTSQDIFDTAMMLVADRTLRPLADDLDATAEALAGLARKHRDTVMAGRTLTAHAVPTTFGLKAAGWRQVVLDAAVRVRRVLDGGLPVSLGGAAGTLAAYVEYARLADAAPADAGLTDAGLADAGLTDAGLTDAGLADAGLADAGLTDAGLTDAALADAGLADAGSAVGVPTDSGPAVGIPADAGWAVGEPADAGPAVAEPDDAGLGKAGRPAGVPACSGPAGGVAASAGSAVGVPADSGSADAGLADAGPIEPAGAGPAGAATADRGPAGARPADAGYAERLTAAFAEETGLAAPVLPWHSLRTPVVDLAGALAFAAGALGKLAVDVETLTRTELGEVAEPVADGRGGSTAMPHKRNPVLATLIRSAALQVPVLAAGVTQSMLAEDERSAGVWHAEWLLVRECLRLTGGAAHTAVELARGLIVQPGRMRDNLASTHGLIVSERLSAVLAPLLGKAAAKELLGEASQRAVREDRPLREVLDEVPAITGVLTPAALDGLLDPAGYTGAAPALVDRALGDDRAAGTTAGTTADTTTGTTAGEAAGR
;
A
#
# COMPACT_ATOMS: atom_id res chain seq x y z
N MET A 1 -21.30 -8.24 0.09
CA MET A 1 -21.81 -9.62 0.30
C MET A 1 -23.19 -9.81 -0.33
N LEU A 2 -24.22 -9.03 -0.03
CA LEU A 2 -25.53 -9.16 -0.71
C LEU A 2 -25.43 -9.02 -2.24
N ASP A 3 -24.62 -8.08 -2.73
CA ASP A 3 -24.37 -7.93 -4.17
C ASP A 3 -23.74 -9.20 -4.79
N ALA A 4 -22.85 -9.88 -4.05
CA ALA A 4 -22.22 -11.12 -4.49
C ALA A 4 -23.23 -12.28 -4.55
N GLU A 5 -24.10 -12.43 -3.54
CA GLU A 5 -25.16 -13.44 -3.54
C GLU A 5 -26.13 -13.23 -4.72
N ALA A 6 -26.57 -11.99 -4.93
CA ALA A 6 -27.48 -11.67 -6.04
C ALA A 6 -26.82 -11.91 -7.42
N ALA A 7 -25.55 -11.55 -7.57
CA ALA A 7 -24.80 -11.79 -8.80
C ALA A 7 -24.60 -13.30 -9.06
N LEU A 8 -24.31 -14.08 -8.02
CA LEU A 8 -24.18 -15.54 -8.14
C LEU A 8 -25.50 -16.18 -8.57
N ALA A 9 -26.63 -15.80 -7.96
CA ALA A 9 -27.95 -16.30 -8.34
C ALA A 9 -28.29 -15.96 -9.81
N ARG A 10 -27.98 -14.75 -10.29
CA ARG A 10 -28.16 -14.37 -11.69
C ARG A 10 -27.27 -15.16 -12.64
N ALA A 11 -25.98 -15.36 -12.26
CA ALA A 11 -25.06 -16.19 -13.05
C ALA A 11 -25.56 -17.64 -13.20
N GLN A 12 -26.04 -18.23 -12.10
CA GLN A 12 -26.63 -19.57 -12.10
C GLN A 12 -27.94 -19.62 -12.92
N ALA A 13 -28.76 -18.58 -12.88
CA ALA A 13 -29.98 -18.50 -13.68
C ALA A 13 -29.68 -18.43 -15.19
N ARG A 14 -28.64 -17.70 -15.60
CA ARG A 14 -28.18 -17.67 -17.01
C ARG A 14 -27.76 -19.04 -17.53
N LEU A 15 -27.33 -19.92 -16.63
CA LEU A 15 -26.91 -21.28 -16.96
C LEU A 15 -27.99 -22.34 -16.69
N GLY A 16 -29.19 -21.93 -16.26
CA GLY A 16 -30.35 -22.80 -16.06
C GLY A 16 -30.34 -23.63 -14.79
N THR A 17 -29.41 -23.40 -13.84
CA THR A 17 -29.33 -24.15 -12.58
C THR A 17 -30.11 -23.49 -11.42
N VAL A 18 -30.55 -22.26 -11.63
CA VAL A 18 -31.48 -21.53 -10.76
C VAL A 18 -32.61 -20.96 -11.63
N PRO A 19 -33.88 -21.05 -11.23
CA PRO A 19 -34.96 -20.41 -11.96
C PRO A 19 -34.79 -18.89 -12.03
N SER A 20 -35.06 -18.29 -13.19
CA SER A 20 -34.93 -16.84 -13.38
C SER A 20 -35.80 -16.04 -12.39
N ALA A 21 -36.98 -16.54 -12.03
CA ALA A 21 -37.86 -15.93 -11.03
C ALA A 21 -37.20 -15.94 -9.62
N ALA A 22 -36.52 -17.03 -9.27
CA ALA A 22 -35.79 -17.12 -7.99
C ALA A 22 -34.61 -16.15 -7.95
N ALA A 23 -33.81 -16.06 -9.01
CA ALA A 23 -32.72 -15.09 -9.10
C ALA A 23 -33.22 -13.63 -9.03
N ALA A 24 -34.40 -13.34 -9.61
CA ALA A 24 -35.02 -12.02 -9.50
C ALA A 24 -35.44 -11.73 -8.06
N ALA A 25 -36.09 -12.66 -7.36
CA ALA A 25 -36.47 -12.49 -5.95
C ALA A 25 -35.27 -12.33 -5.02
N ILE A 26 -34.17 -13.09 -5.23
CA ILE A 26 -32.93 -12.96 -4.50
C ILE A 26 -32.31 -11.56 -4.73
N THR A 27 -32.33 -11.08 -5.99
CA THR A 27 -31.78 -9.74 -6.32
C THR A 27 -32.60 -8.63 -5.67
N GLU A 28 -33.94 -8.73 -5.66
CA GLU A 28 -34.84 -7.79 -5.00
C GLU A 28 -34.60 -7.78 -3.47
N ALA A 29 -34.54 -8.95 -2.85
CA ALA A 29 -34.26 -9.09 -1.43
C ALA A 29 -32.90 -8.52 -1.07
N ALA A 30 -31.86 -8.80 -1.85
CA ALA A 30 -30.52 -8.28 -1.63
C ALA A 30 -30.45 -6.75 -1.67
N GLY A 31 -31.27 -6.11 -2.53
CA GLY A 31 -31.36 -4.65 -2.64
C GLY A 31 -32.20 -3.97 -1.56
N SER A 32 -33.16 -4.67 -0.97
CA SER A 32 -34.15 -4.12 -0.05
C SER A 32 -34.02 -4.60 1.42
N ALA A 33 -33.33 -5.73 1.66
CA ALA A 33 -33.20 -6.31 2.99
C ALA A 33 -32.47 -5.37 3.96
N ARG A 34 -33.08 -5.14 5.11
CA ARG A 34 -32.49 -4.42 6.23
C ARG A 34 -31.87 -5.44 7.18
N ILE A 35 -30.56 -5.59 7.11
CA ILE A 35 -29.80 -6.51 7.96
C ILE A 35 -29.30 -5.75 9.18
N ASP A 36 -29.62 -6.26 10.38
CA ASP A 36 -29.01 -5.77 11.61
C ASP A 36 -27.56 -6.23 11.69
N VAL A 37 -26.63 -5.29 11.40
CA VAL A 37 -25.19 -5.56 11.38
C VAL A 37 -24.64 -5.86 12.78
N VAL A 38 -25.30 -5.41 13.83
CA VAL A 38 -24.88 -5.68 15.22
C VAL A 38 -25.21 -7.12 15.59
N GLU A 39 -26.43 -7.57 15.29
CA GLU A 39 -26.81 -8.97 15.49
C GLU A 39 -25.99 -9.92 14.60
N LEU A 40 -25.72 -9.51 13.35
CA LEU A 40 -24.83 -10.26 12.47
C LEU A 40 -23.42 -10.42 13.06
N ALA A 41 -22.88 -9.32 13.60
CA ALA A 41 -21.55 -9.35 14.24
C ALA A 41 -21.54 -10.22 15.51
N ARG A 42 -22.59 -10.16 16.35
CA ARG A 42 -22.72 -11.02 17.53
C ARG A 42 -22.81 -12.49 17.13
N GLY A 43 -23.65 -12.83 16.14
CA GLY A 43 -23.82 -14.18 15.64
C GLY A 43 -22.54 -14.77 15.02
N SER A 44 -21.67 -13.91 14.46
CA SER A 44 -20.40 -14.35 13.88
C SER A 44 -19.46 -15.02 14.88
N ARG A 45 -19.62 -14.78 16.18
CA ARG A 45 -18.83 -15.47 17.22
C ARG A 45 -19.06 -16.99 17.22
N ALA A 46 -20.28 -17.42 16.94
CA ALA A 46 -20.62 -18.85 16.92
C ALA A 46 -20.11 -19.58 15.66
N THR A 47 -19.93 -18.86 14.57
CA THR A 47 -19.60 -19.43 13.25
C THR A 47 -18.23 -19.02 12.72
N ALA A 48 -17.50 -18.19 13.47
CA ALA A 48 -16.24 -17.57 13.11
C ALA A 48 -16.30 -16.74 11.80
N ASN A 49 -17.48 -16.51 11.22
CA ASN A 49 -17.65 -15.64 10.05
C ASN A 49 -19.06 -15.02 9.95
N PRO A 50 -19.23 -13.85 9.32
CA PRO A 50 -20.51 -13.16 9.24
C PRO A 50 -21.44 -13.72 8.15
N VAL A 51 -20.93 -14.50 7.18
CA VAL A 51 -21.69 -14.90 6.00
C VAL A 51 -22.82 -15.87 6.37
N VAL A 52 -22.59 -16.77 7.34
CA VAL A 52 -23.63 -17.72 7.79
C VAL A 52 -24.88 -16.99 8.30
N GLY A 53 -24.70 -15.97 9.13
CA GLY A 53 -25.81 -15.12 9.60
C GLY A 53 -26.43 -14.30 8.47
N LEU A 54 -25.62 -13.78 7.56
CA LEU A 54 -26.07 -13.04 6.38
C LEU A 54 -26.95 -13.90 5.49
N VAL A 55 -26.52 -15.13 5.18
CA VAL A 55 -27.29 -16.09 4.33
C VAL A 55 -28.63 -16.40 4.99
N LYS A 56 -28.67 -16.70 6.29
CA LYS A 56 -29.92 -16.91 7.02
C LYS A 56 -30.88 -15.71 6.90
N ALA A 57 -30.37 -14.51 7.09
CA ALA A 57 -31.17 -13.28 6.98
C ALA A 57 -31.67 -13.05 5.54
N LEU A 58 -30.82 -13.28 4.53
CA LEU A 58 -31.21 -13.16 3.11
C LEU A 58 -32.25 -14.23 2.74
N THR A 59 -32.05 -15.49 3.13
CA THR A 59 -33.02 -16.59 2.91
C THR A 59 -34.39 -16.24 3.48
N SER A 60 -34.43 -15.70 4.71
CA SER A 60 -35.68 -15.24 5.32
C SER A 60 -36.34 -14.08 4.55
N ALA A 61 -35.54 -13.12 4.07
CA ALA A 61 -36.04 -12.00 3.27
C ALA A 61 -36.57 -12.44 1.91
N VAL A 62 -35.89 -13.39 1.23
CA VAL A 62 -36.33 -13.99 -0.02
C VAL A 62 -37.62 -14.78 0.19
N GLY A 63 -37.69 -15.60 1.26
CA GLY A 63 -38.90 -16.38 1.59
C GLY A 63 -40.12 -15.52 1.88
N ALA A 64 -39.95 -14.28 2.34
CA ALA A 64 -41.07 -13.33 2.50
C ALA A 64 -41.57 -12.76 1.17
N ILE A 65 -40.74 -12.74 0.11
CA ILE A 65 -41.12 -12.28 -1.25
C ILE A 65 -41.65 -13.45 -2.07
N ALA A 66 -40.88 -14.56 -2.10
CA ALA A 66 -41.15 -15.74 -2.90
C ALA A 66 -40.68 -17.00 -2.12
N PRO A 67 -41.57 -17.71 -1.40
CA PRO A 67 -41.18 -18.84 -0.56
C PRO A 67 -40.34 -19.90 -1.30
N ASP A 68 -40.72 -20.24 -2.53
CA ASP A 68 -40.05 -21.25 -3.35
C ASP A 68 -38.67 -20.80 -3.88
N ALA A 69 -38.36 -19.51 -3.77
CA ALA A 69 -37.06 -18.97 -4.16
C ALA A 69 -36.00 -19.07 -3.04
N ALA A 70 -36.41 -19.26 -1.80
CA ALA A 70 -35.54 -19.27 -0.64
C ALA A 70 -34.49 -20.41 -0.68
N GLU A 71 -34.83 -21.56 -1.25
CA GLU A 71 -33.91 -22.70 -1.40
C GLU A 71 -32.73 -22.46 -2.36
N TYR A 72 -32.83 -21.44 -3.21
CA TYR A 72 -31.81 -21.08 -4.18
C TYR A 72 -30.78 -20.06 -3.65
N VAL A 73 -30.98 -19.53 -2.43
CA VAL A 73 -30.03 -18.63 -1.80
C VAL A 73 -28.75 -19.39 -1.45
N HIS A 74 -27.60 -18.85 -1.82
CA HIS A 74 -26.28 -19.44 -1.50
C HIS A 74 -26.04 -20.85 -2.10
N ARG A 75 -26.76 -21.22 -3.13
CA ARG A 75 -26.79 -22.59 -3.67
C ARG A 75 -25.44 -23.02 -4.23
N GLY A 76 -24.82 -24.04 -3.65
CA GLY A 76 -23.52 -24.59 -4.03
C GLY A 76 -22.31 -23.78 -3.52
N SER A 77 -22.54 -22.62 -2.91
CA SER A 77 -21.53 -21.68 -2.46
C SER A 77 -20.95 -22.05 -1.09
N THR A 78 -19.83 -21.45 -0.78
CA THR A 78 -19.26 -21.41 0.57
C THR A 78 -19.11 -19.96 1.04
N SER A 79 -19.06 -19.75 2.33
CA SER A 79 -18.90 -18.43 2.92
C SER A 79 -17.75 -17.64 2.31
N GLN A 80 -16.65 -18.31 1.98
CA GLN A 80 -15.46 -17.66 1.41
C GLN A 80 -15.69 -17.16 -0.02
N ASP A 81 -16.45 -17.87 -0.85
CA ASP A 81 -16.82 -17.41 -2.19
C ASP A 81 -17.48 -16.03 -2.14
N ILE A 82 -18.40 -15.85 -1.20
CA ILE A 82 -19.17 -14.62 -1.03
C ILE A 82 -18.36 -13.52 -0.35
N PHE A 83 -17.60 -13.87 0.68
CA PHE A 83 -16.83 -12.88 1.42
C PHE A 83 -15.68 -12.31 0.58
N ASP A 84 -14.90 -13.18 -0.06
CA ASP A 84 -13.74 -12.75 -0.86
C ASP A 84 -14.20 -11.98 -2.11
N THR A 85 -15.28 -12.42 -2.78
CA THR A 85 -15.87 -11.65 -3.89
C THR A 85 -16.36 -10.28 -3.42
N ALA A 86 -17.00 -10.20 -2.25
CA ALA A 86 -17.44 -8.93 -1.68
C ALA A 86 -16.25 -8.03 -1.33
N MET A 87 -15.13 -8.58 -0.86
CA MET A 87 -13.90 -7.84 -0.60
C MET A 87 -13.34 -7.25 -1.90
N MET A 88 -13.33 -8.01 -3.01
CA MET A 88 -12.91 -7.52 -4.33
C MET A 88 -13.84 -6.43 -4.86
N LEU A 89 -15.17 -6.55 -4.66
CA LEU A 89 -16.14 -5.50 -5.00
C LEU A 89 -15.91 -4.21 -4.21
N VAL A 90 -15.59 -4.31 -2.92
CA VAL A 90 -15.24 -3.14 -2.09
C VAL A 90 -13.92 -2.54 -2.55
N ALA A 91 -12.93 -3.38 -2.88
CA ALA A 91 -11.66 -2.93 -3.43
C ALA A 91 -11.86 -2.16 -4.75
N ASP A 92 -12.63 -2.68 -5.70
CA ASP A 92 -12.94 -2.00 -6.97
C ASP A 92 -13.55 -0.62 -6.74
N ARG A 93 -14.60 -0.55 -5.89
CA ARG A 93 -15.28 0.71 -5.54
C ARG A 93 -14.39 1.72 -4.84
N THR A 94 -13.36 1.27 -4.12
CA THR A 94 -12.42 2.13 -3.40
C THR A 94 -11.25 2.55 -4.29
N LEU A 95 -10.74 1.65 -5.13
CA LEU A 95 -9.58 1.92 -5.96
C LEU A 95 -9.88 2.89 -7.11
N ARG A 96 -11.13 2.94 -7.63
CA ARG A 96 -11.51 3.88 -8.70
C ARG A 96 -11.34 5.34 -8.25
N PRO A 97 -12.01 5.83 -7.20
CA PRO A 97 -11.81 7.19 -6.72
C PRO A 97 -10.37 7.42 -6.23
N LEU A 98 -9.70 6.40 -5.69
CA LEU A 98 -8.29 6.52 -5.30
C LEU A 98 -7.39 6.77 -6.52
N ALA A 99 -7.62 6.10 -7.64
CA ALA A 99 -6.89 6.34 -8.88
C ALA A 99 -7.14 7.75 -9.42
N ASP A 100 -8.39 8.23 -9.38
CA ASP A 100 -8.75 9.59 -9.77
C ASP A 100 -8.09 10.65 -8.87
N ASP A 101 -8.04 10.42 -7.57
CA ASP A 101 -7.37 11.31 -6.61
C ASP A 101 -5.84 11.34 -6.80
N LEU A 102 -5.22 10.21 -7.16
CA LEU A 102 -3.79 10.17 -7.51
C LEU A 102 -3.52 10.98 -8.78
N ASP A 103 -4.36 10.87 -9.80
CA ASP A 103 -4.24 11.68 -11.02
C ASP A 103 -4.43 13.18 -10.74
N ALA A 104 -5.45 13.53 -9.96
CA ALA A 104 -5.71 14.90 -9.57
C ALA A 104 -4.54 15.50 -8.76
N THR A 105 -3.93 14.69 -7.89
CA THR A 105 -2.72 15.07 -7.15
C THR A 105 -1.54 15.26 -8.08
N ALA A 106 -1.32 14.34 -9.03
CA ALA A 106 -0.23 14.43 -10.00
C ALA A 106 -0.37 15.67 -10.90
N GLU A 107 -1.59 16.02 -11.33
CA GLU A 107 -1.83 17.24 -12.14
C GLU A 107 -1.60 18.52 -11.32
N ALA A 108 -2.04 18.57 -10.07
CA ALA A 108 -1.77 19.70 -9.19
C ALA A 108 -0.24 19.89 -8.98
N LEU A 109 0.49 18.80 -8.80
CA LEU A 109 1.96 18.80 -8.67
C LEU A 109 2.64 19.22 -9.98
N ALA A 110 2.09 18.85 -11.15
CA ALA A 110 2.56 19.34 -12.45
C ALA A 110 2.42 20.86 -12.56
N GLY A 111 1.31 21.41 -12.10
CA GLY A 111 1.10 22.85 -12.01
C GLY A 111 2.14 23.57 -11.15
N LEU A 112 2.44 23.01 -9.97
CA LEU A 112 3.49 23.51 -9.08
C LEU A 112 4.87 23.40 -9.72
N ALA A 113 5.18 22.28 -10.37
CA ALA A 113 6.47 22.06 -11.04
C ALA A 113 6.70 23.10 -12.16
N ARG A 114 5.71 23.36 -13.00
CA ARG A 114 5.78 24.41 -14.06
C ARG A 114 5.96 25.79 -13.46
N LYS A 115 5.11 26.16 -12.49
CA LYS A 115 5.12 27.50 -11.87
C LYS A 115 6.44 27.81 -11.17
N HIS A 116 7.04 26.82 -10.57
CA HIS A 116 8.25 26.96 -9.76
C HIS A 116 9.48 26.30 -10.40
N ARG A 117 9.46 26.13 -11.74
CA ARG A 117 10.51 25.49 -12.53
C ARG A 117 11.91 26.03 -12.20
N ASP A 118 11.99 27.35 -12.08
CA ASP A 118 13.24 28.10 -11.86
C ASP A 118 13.32 28.70 -10.43
N THR A 119 12.39 28.36 -9.52
CA THR A 119 12.41 28.84 -8.14
C THR A 119 13.52 28.15 -7.37
N VAL A 120 14.60 28.86 -7.10
CA VAL A 120 15.80 28.32 -6.44
C VAL A 120 15.55 28.07 -4.97
N MET A 121 16.01 26.94 -4.48
CA MET A 121 15.99 26.55 -3.08
C MET A 121 17.25 25.74 -2.72
N ALA A 122 17.53 25.57 -1.42
CA ALA A 122 18.62 24.73 -0.97
C ALA A 122 18.26 23.23 -1.20
N GLY A 123 19.12 22.55 -1.95
CA GLY A 123 19.17 21.09 -1.93
C GLY A 123 19.74 20.64 -0.59
N ARG A 124 19.06 19.67 0.08
CA ARG A 124 19.46 19.16 1.39
C ARG A 124 19.78 17.68 1.28
N THR A 125 21.01 17.33 1.70
CA THR A 125 21.47 15.94 1.81
C THR A 125 21.90 15.70 3.25
N LEU A 126 21.49 14.58 3.82
CA LEU A 126 21.77 14.28 5.23
C LEU A 126 21.40 15.45 6.16
N THR A 127 20.27 16.10 5.89
CA THR A 127 19.71 17.28 6.57
C THR A 127 20.42 18.63 6.34
N ALA A 128 21.67 18.64 5.89
CA ALA A 128 22.45 19.85 5.66
C ALA A 128 22.26 20.42 4.25
N HIS A 129 22.49 21.72 4.08
CA HIS A 129 22.54 22.36 2.77
C HIS A 129 23.71 21.81 1.96
N ALA A 130 23.43 21.32 0.74
CA ALA A 130 24.44 20.81 -0.19
C ALA A 130 24.71 21.82 -1.32
N VAL A 131 23.90 21.80 -2.35
CA VAL A 131 23.98 22.71 -3.50
C VAL A 131 22.58 23.25 -3.84
N PRO A 132 22.46 24.34 -4.61
CA PRO A 132 21.17 24.83 -5.06
C PRO A 132 20.43 23.80 -5.91
N THR A 133 19.10 23.78 -5.79
CA THR A 133 18.16 23.06 -6.65
C THR A 133 16.96 23.95 -6.94
N THR A 134 15.91 23.44 -7.61
CA THR A 134 14.65 24.18 -7.79
C THR A 134 13.49 23.49 -7.09
N PHE A 135 12.52 24.29 -6.62
CA PHE A 135 11.27 23.73 -6.09
C PHE A 135 10.49 22.99 -7.17
N GLY A 136 10.57 23.44 -8.42
CA GLY A 136 9.96 22.74 -9.55
C GLY A 136 10.46 21.31 -9.69
N LEU A 137 11.76 21.07 -9.56
CA LEU A 137 12.32 19.72 -9.61
C LEU A 137 11.84 18.85 -8.43
N LYS A 138 11.72 19.44 -7.24
CA LYS A 138 11.15 18.73 -6.07
C LYS A 138 9.71 18.33 -6.32
N ALA A 139 8.87 19.25 -6.83
CA ALA A 139 7.47 18.99 -7.16
C ALA A 139 7.32 17.95 -8.30
N ALA A 140 8.19 18.00 -9.31
CA ALA A 140 8.23 17.00 -10.38
C ALA A 140 8.58 15.60 -9.83
N GLY A 141 9.48 15.52 -8.85
CA GLY A 141 9.81 14.27 -8.16
C GLY A 141 8.62 13.70 -7.38
N TRP A 142 7.86 14.53 -6.66
CA TRP A 142 6.63 14.10 -5.99
C TRP A 142 5.59 13.59 -6.99
N ARG A 143 5.40 14.34 -8.11
CA ARG A 143 4.52 13.91 -9.19
C ARG A 143 4.89 12.54 -9.72
N GLN A 144 6.17 12.29 -9.99
CA GLN A 144 6.62 11.02 -10.55
C GLN A 144 6.25 9.83 -9.66
N VAL A 145 6.52 9.91 -8.35
CA VAL A 145 6.20 8.81 -7.43
C VAL A 145 4.69 8.60 -7.25
N VAL A 146 3.87 9.67 -7.38
CA VAL A 146 2.40 9.57 -7.39
C VAL A 146 1.89 8.89 -8.68
N LEU A 147 2.46 9.21 -9.83
CA LEU A 147 2.14 8.51 -11.09
C LEU A 147 2.52 7.03 -11.05
N ASP A 148 3.68 6.71 -10.46
CA ASP A 148 4.09 5.32 -10.24
C ASP A 148 3.11 4.55 -9.34
N ALA A 149 2.48 5.22 -8.38
CA ALA A 149 1.42 4.68 -7.56
C ALA A 149 0.13 4.46 -8.36
N ALA A 150 -0.28 5.45 -9.17
CA ALA A 150 -1.47 5.36 -10.02
C ALA A 150 -1.39 4.17 -11.01
N VAL A 151 -0.21 3.94 -11.60
CA VAL A 151 0.03 2.78 -12.48
C VAL A 151 -0.19 1.47 -11.75
N ARG A 152 0.30 1.33 -10.52
CA ARG A 152 0.13 0.10 -9.71
C ARG A 152 -1.32 -0.13 -9.31
N VAL A 153 -2.02 0.93 -8.90
CA VAL A 153 -3.45 0.86 -8.56
C VAL A 153 -4.27 0.44 -9.77
N ARG A 154 -4.03 1.04 -10.94
CA ARG A 154 -4.72 0.66 -12.18
C ARG A 154 -4.43 -0.77 -12.60
N ARG A 155 -3.20 -1.26 -12.45
CA ARG A 155 -2.89 -2.66 -12.73
C ARG A 155 -3.72 -3.63 -11.90
N VAL A 156 -4.04 -3.28 -10.65
CA VAL A 156 -4.95 -4.07 -9.81
C VAL A 156 -6.40 -3.96 -10.31
N LEU A 157 -6.85 -2.77 -10.72
CA LEU A 157 -8.18 -2.58 -11.31
C LEU A 157 -8.35 -3.33 -12.64
N ASP A 158 -7.31 -3.36 -13.47
CA ASP A 158 -7.34 -3.92 -14.84
C ASP A 158 -7.15 -5.45 -14.86
N GLY A 159 -7.91 -6.17 -14.02
CA GLY A 159 -7.95 -7.63 -14.01
C GLY A 159 -7.30 -8.30 -12.80
N GLY A 160 -6.82 -7.51 -11.82
CA GLY A 160 -6.25 -8.02 -10.57
C GLY A 160 -7.28 -8.27 -9.45
N LEU A 161 -8.57 -8.02 -9.67
CA LEU A 161 -9.66 -8.21 -8.70
C LEU A 161 -10.58 -9.34 -9.18
N PRO A 162 -10.30 -10.63 -8.89
CA PRO A 162 -11.11 -11.75 -9.36
C PRO A 162 -12.30 -12.03 -8.45
N VAL A 163 -13.36 -12.62 -9.01
CA VAL A 163 -14.38 -13.29 -8.20
C VAL A 163 -13.76 -14.47 -7.44
N SER A 164 -14.32 -14.80 -6.28
CA SER A 164 -14.00 -16.04 -5.57
C SER A 164 -15.12 -17.04 -5.80
N LEU A 165 -14.79 -18.17 -6.37
CA LEU A 165 -15.75 -19.25 -6.63
C LEU A 165 -15.01 -20.59 -6.59
N GLY A 166 -15.29 -21.41 -5.58
CA GLY A 166 -14.63 -22.70 -5.37
C GLY A 166 -15.49 -23.72 -4.67
N GLY A 167 -16.55 -23.26 -4.00
CA GLY A 167 -17.37 -24.12 -3.16
C GLY A 167 -16.61 -24.61 -1.94
N ALA A 168 -16.95 -25.78 -1.42
CA ALA A 168 -16.44 -26.27 -0.14
C ALA A 168 -14.92 -26.40 -0.06
N ALA A 169 -14.27 -26.89 -1.12
CA ALA A 169 -12.83 -27.19 -1.15
C ALA A 169 -12.13 -26.82 -2.47
N GLY A 170 -12.59 -25.78 -3.15
CA GLY A 170 -11.96 -25.31 -4.40
C GLY A 170 -12.25 -26.16 -5.64
N THR A 171 -13.19 -27.09 -5.58
CA THR A 171 -13.50 -28.03 -6.67
C THR A 171 -14.76 -27.70 -7.45
N LEU A 172 -15.57 -26.73 -7.00
CA LEU A 172 -16.92 -26.40 -7.50
C LEU A 172 -17.88 -27.62 -7.53
N ALA A 173 -17.61 -28.66 -6.72
CA ALA A 173 -18.31 -29.94 -6.81
C ALA A 173 -19.84 -29.81 -6.68
N ALA A 174 -20.33 -29.03 -5.71
CA ALA A 174 -21.75 -28.81 -5.52
C ALA A 174 -22.41 -28.11 -6.72
N TYR A 175 -21.74 -27.10 -7.28
CA TYR A 175 -22.23 -26.38 -8.46
C TYR A 175 -22.38 -27.32 -9.69
N VAL A 176 -21.36 -28.17 -9.90
CA VAL A 176 -21.38 -29.16 -11.00
C VAL A 176 -22.49 -30.18 -10.78
N GLU A 177 -22.71 -30.61 -9.54
CA GLU A 177 -23.76 -31.58 -9.23
C GLU A 177 -25.15 -30.99 -9.44
N TYR A 178 -25.40 -29.74 -9.06
CA TYR A 178 -26.67 -29.06 -9.37
C TYR A 178 -26.90 -28.90 -10.88
N ALA A 179 -25.84 -28.69 -11.68
CA ALA A 179 -25.95 -28.66 -13.11
C ALA A 179 -26.37 -30.03 -13.69
N ARG A 180 -25.78 -31.11 -13.20
CA ARG A 180 -26.14 -32.49 -13.62
C ARG A 180 -27.58 -32.81 -13.28
N LEU A 181 -28.06 -32.39 -12.10
CA LEU A 181 -29.46 -32.60 -11.70
C LEU A 181 -30.42 -31.80 -12.57
N ALA A 182 -30.08 -30.56 -12.94
CA ALA A 182 -30.87 -29.75 -13.84
C ALA A 182 -30.95 -30.36 -15.24
N ASP A 183 -29.84 -30.90 -15.77
CA ASP A 183 -29.80 -31.58 -17.08
C ASP A 183 -30.56 -32.92 -17.10
N ALA A 184 -30.67 -33.60 -15.94
CA ALA A 184 -31.36 -34.88 -15.80
C ALA A 184 -32.88 -34.76 -15.61
N ALA A 185 -33.36 -33.58 -15.22
CA ALA A 185 -34.80 -33.33 -15.05
C ALA A 185 -35.51 -33.35 -16.40
N PRO A 186 -36.65 -34.06 -16.56
CA PRO A 186 -37.43 -34.00 -17.78
C PRO A 186 -37.89 -32.57 -18.04
N ALA A 187 -37.89 -32.13 -19.31
CA ALA A 187 -38.16 -30.74 -19.73
C ALA A 187 -39.52 -30.17 -19.26
N ASP A 188 -40.46 -31.02 -18.80
CA ASP A 188 -41.78 -30.65 -18.31
C ASP A 188 -41.96 -30.77 -16.79
N ALA A 189 -40.95 -31.24 -16.06
CA ALA A 189 -40.99 -31.29 -14.60
C ALA A 189 -40.29 -30.07 -14.05
N GLY A 190 -41.01 -29.05 -13.61
CA GLY A 190 -40.46 -28.07 -12.71
C GLY A 190 -39.75 -28.81 -11.57
N LEU A 191 -38.51 -28.46 -11.26
CA LEU A 191 -37.75 -29.02 -10.15
C LEU A 191 -38.61 -28.93 -8.88
N THR A 192 -39.31 -30.02 -8.52
CA THR A 192 -40.06 -30.09 -7.29
C THR A 192 -39.18 -30.71 -6.22
N ASP A 193 -39.31 -30.26 -5.00
CA ASP A 193 -38.59 -30.67 -3.80
C ASP A 193 -38.50 -32.21 -3.62
N ALA A 194 -39.49 -32.96 -4.16
CA ALA A 194 -39.55 -34.41 -4.11
C ALA A 194 -38.38 -35.13 -4.83
N GLY A 195 -37.84 -34.55 -5.91
CA GLY A 195 -36.71 -35.15 -6.64
C GLY A 195 -35.37 -34.96 -5.96
N LEU A 196 -35.22 -33.90 -5.14
CA LEU A 196 -34.00 -33.61 -4.41
C LEU A 196 -33.94 -34.38 -3.08
N ALA A 197 -35.09 -34.61 -2.45
CA ALA A 197 -35.18 -35.42 -1.22
C ALA A 197 -34.80 -36.88 -1.46
N ASP A 198 -35.17 -37.42 -2.62
CA ASP A 198 -34.87 -38.82 -2.99
C ASP A 198 -33.41 -39.02 -3.43
N ALA A 199 -32.70 -37.94 -3.80
CA ALA A 199 -31.27 -37.97 -4.12
C ALA A 199 -30.37 -37.81 -2.88
N GLY A 200 -30.91 -37.70 -1.68
CA GLY A 200 -30.15 -37.54 -0.44
C GLY A 200 -29.44 -36.19 -0.29
N LEU A 201 -29.79 -35.21 -1.12
CA LEU A 201 -29.20 -33.87 -1.14
C LEU A 201 -30.04 -32.83 -0.38
N THR A 202 -30.87 -33.29 0.59
CA THR A 202 -31.50 -32.35 1.52
C THR A 202 -30.48 -31.80 2.49
N ASP A 203 -30.70 -30.57 2.91
CA ASP A 203 -29.88 -29.73 3.80
C ASP A 203 -29.69 -30.31 5.24
N ALA A 204 -29.53 -31.65 5.35
CA ALA A 204 -29.33 -32.37 6.61
C ALA A 204 -27.92 -32.18 7.21
N GLY A 205 -27.07 -31.38 6.58
CA GLY A 205 -25.71 -31.08 7.02
C GLY A 205 -25.55 -29.85 7.90
N LEU A 206 -26.61 -29.04 8.12
CA LEU A 206 -26.52 -27.80 8.88
C LEU A 206 -27.58 -27.66 9.99
N THR A 207 -28.16 -28.75 10.46
CA THR A 207 -29.01 -28.70 11.65
C THR A 207 -28.16 -28.89 12.92
N ASP A 208 -28.56 -28.24 14.02
CA ASP A 208 -27.91 -28.27 15.36
C ASP A 208 -27.63 -29.70 15.90
N ALA A 209 -28.21 -30.74 15.32
CA ALA A 209 -28.04 -32.15 15.73
C ALA A 209 -26.63 -32.71 15.40
N GLY A 210 -25.95 -32.20 14.35
CA GLY A 210 -24.60 -32.68 13.97
C GLY A 210 -23.48 -32.18 14.87
N LEU A 211 -23.68 -31.11 15.61
CA LEU A 211 -22.70 -30.54 16.52
C LEU A 211 -22.81 -31.08 17.94
N ALA A 212 -23.99 -31.63 18.33
CA ALA A 212 -24.20 -32.20 19.66
C ALA A 212 -23.54 -33.59 19.83
N ASP A 213 -23.37 -34.34 18.72
CA ASP A 213 -22.82 -35.71 18.76
C ASP A 213 -21.30 -35.80 18.61
N ALA A 214 -20.62 -34.64 18.44
CA ALA A 214 -19.16 -34.57 18.26
C ALA A 214 -18.38 -34.42 19.59
N GLY A 215 -18.93 -34.82 20.74
CA GLY A 215 -18.17 -34.93 22.00
C GLY A 215 -17.75 -33.61 22.67
N LEU A 216 -18.30 -32.44 22.27
CA LEU A 216 -18.04 -31.15 22.91
C LEU A 216 -18.96 -30.84 24.09
N ALA A 217 -19.94 -31.70 24.40
CA ALA A 217 -20.87 -31.53 25.53
C ALA A 217 -20.24 -31.84 26.90
N ASP A 218 -19.07 -32.49 26.95
CA ASP A 218 -18.46 -32.96 28.19
C ASP A 218 -17.29 -32.11 28.71
N ALA A 219 -17.08 -30.90 28.14
CA ALA A 219 -16.02 -29.99 28.60
C ALA A 219 -16.54 -28.88 29.53
N GLY A 220 -17.54 -29.16 30.39
CA GLY A 220 -17.83 -28.38 31.61
C GLY A 220 -18.05 -26.86 31.49
N LEU A 221 -18.41 -26.35 30.31
CA LEU A 221 -18.78 -24.93 30.10
C LEU A 221 -20.30 -24.79 30.10
N THR A 222 -20.93 -25.18 31.21
CA THR A 222 -22.33 -24.80 31.45
C THR A 222 -22.39 -23.32 31.82
N ASP A 223 -23.39 -22.68 31.27
CA ASP A 223 -23.84 -21.29 31.44
C ASP A 223 -23.95 -20.90 32.92
N ALA A 224 -22.86 -20.50 33.55
CA ALA A 224 -22.81 -19.96 34.89
C ALA A 224 -22.20 -18.56 34.87
N GLY A 225 -23.10 -17.57 34.62
CA GLY A 225 -23.03 -16.28 35.27
C GLY A 225 -21.78 -15.44 35.04
N LEU A 226 -21.61 -14.87 33.86
CA LEU A 226 -20.91 -13.61 33.72
C LEU A 226 -21.94 -12.50 33.55
N THR A 227 -22.35 -11.88 34.65
CA THR A 227 -23.15 -10.68 34.64
C THR A 227 -22.28 -9.48 34.23
N ASP A 228 -22.87 -8.44 33.64
CA ASP A 228 -22.22 -7.20 33.20
C ASP A 228 -21.32 -6.50 34.25
N ALA A 229 -21.49 -6.81 35.51
CA ALA A 229 -20.68 -6.30 36.60
C ALA A 229 -19.25 -6.87 36.66
N ALA A 230 -19.02 -8.09 36.15
CA ALA A 230 -17.69 -8.73 36.19
C ALA A 230 -16.76 -8.22 35.09
N LEU A 231 -17.29 -7.61 34.01
CA LEU A 231 -16.51 -7.03 32.91
C LEU A 231 -16.02 -5.60 33.20
N ALA A 232 -16.72 -4.88 34.09
CA ALA A 232 -16.33 -3.53 34.49
C ALA A 232 -15.12 -3.52 35.44
N ASP A 233 -14.96 -4.59 36.23
CA ASP A 233 -13.87 -4.68 37.23
C ASP A 233 -12.56 -5.27 36.63
N ALA A 234 -12.60 -5.76 35.39
CA ALA A 234 -11.44 -6.33 34.71
C ALA A 234 -10.64 -5.34 33.85
N GLY A 235 -10.97 -4.04 33.82
CA GLY A 235 -10.17 -3.01 33.15
C GLY A 235 -10.03 -3.16 31.63
N LEU A 236 -10.94 -3.87 30.95
CA LEU A 236 -10.86 -4.16 29.51
C LEU A 236 -11.59 -3.16 28.61
N ALA A 237 -11.96 -2.00 29.13
CA ALA A 237 -12.68 -0.99 28.35
C ALA A 237 -11.79 -0.14 27.42
N ASP A 238 -10.45 -0.25 27.51
CA ASP A 238 -9.54 0.65 26.75
C ASP A 238 -8.23 -0.04 26.31
N ALA A 239 -8.32 -1.17 25.61
CA ALA A 239 -7.15 -1.78 24.97
C ALA A 239 -7.13 -1.51 23.47
N GLY A 240 -6.70 -0.32 23.10
CA GLY A 240 -6.14 -0.03 21.79
C GLY A 240 -4.85 -0.83 21.61
N SER A 241 -4.86 -1.72 20.64
CA SER A 241 -3.74 -2.42 19.96
C SER A 241 -2.33 -2.29 20.54
N ALA A 242 -1.86 -3.34 21.20
CA ALA A 242 -0.44 -3.67 21.22
C ALA A 242 -0.25 -5.10 20.71
N VAL A 243 0.19 -5.23 19.46
CA VAL A 243 0.72 -6.47 18.91
C VAL A 243 2.12 -6.65 19.48
N GLY A 244 2.25 -7.48 20.54
CA GLY A 244 3.55 -7.88 21.07
C GLY A 244 4.18 -8.92 20.17
N VAL A 245 5.34 -8.61 19.60
CA VAL A 245 6.24 -9.61 19.00
C VAL A 245 6.93 -10.36 20.14
N PRO A 246 6.96 -11.69 20.18
CA PRO A 246 7.73 -12.41 21.18
C PRO A 246 9.22 -12.26 20.88
N THR A 247 9.96 -11.59 21.75
CA THR A 247 11.41 -11.63 21.78
C THR A 247 11.87 -12.67 22.79
N ASP A 248 12.84 -13.45 22.38
CA ASP A 248 13.49 -14.53 23.07
C ASP A 248 14.08 -14.10 24.43
N SER A 249 14.02 -15.02 25.38
CA SER A 249 14.31 -14.87 26.80
C SER A 249 15.77 -14.53 27.12
N GLY A 250 16.00 -13.31 27.66
CA GLY A 250 17.18 -12.97 28.44
C GLY A 250 16.77 -12.50 29.86
N PRO A 251 17.66 -12.59 30.88
CA PRO A 251 17.25 -12.48 32.29
C PRO A 251 16.83 -11.07 32.69
N ALA A 252 15.75 -11.00 33.45
CA ALA A 252 15.18 -9.78 33.99
C ALA A 252 16.14 -9.09 34.97
N VAL A 253 16.48 -7.83 34.69
CA VAL A 253 17.06 -6.90 35.67
C VAL A 253 15.91 -6.06 36.23
N GLY A 254 15.61 -6.24 37.51
CA GLY A 254 14.58 -5.50 38.21
C GLY A 254 14.95 -4.01 38.39
N ILE A 255 14.00 -3.14 38.08
CA ILE A 255 14.02 -1.72 38.45
C ILE A 255 12.97 -1.51 39.52
N PRO A 256 13.29 -0.85 40.67
CA PRO A 256 12.32 -0.64 41.73
C PRO A 256 11.26 0.42 41.34
N ALA A 257 10.00 0.09 41.60
CA ALA A 257 8.89 1.04 41.56
C ALA A 257 8.94 1.87 42.84
N ASP A 258 9.23 3.19 42.72
CA ASP A 258 8.77 4.22 43.66
C ASP A 258 9.15 5.61 43.10
N ALA A 259 8.21 6.29 42.45
CA ALA A 259 8.10 7.75 42.39
C ALA A 259 6.66 8.11 42.01
N GLY A 260 5.83 8.28 43.04
CA GLY A 260 4.47 8.80 42.91
C GLY A 260 4.49 10.28 42.50
N TRP A 261 3.72 10.60 41.48
CA TRP A 261 3.34 11.99 41.15
C TRP A 261 1.96 12.27 41.74
N ALA A 262 1.95 13.04 42.83
CA ALA A 262 0.72 13.59 43.40
C ALA A 262 0.31 14.85 42.61
N VAL A 263 -0.89 14.84 42.07
CA VAL A 263 -1.55 16.03 41.51
C VAL A 263 -2.25 16.73 42.65
N GLY A 264 -1.77 17.92 43.05
CA GLY A 264 -2.43 18.80 44.02
C GLY A 264 -3.31 19.81 43.30
N GLU A 265 -4.54 19.97 43.80
CA GLU A 265 -5.49 21.00 43.38
C GLU A 265 -5.06 22.41 43.81
N PRO A 266 -5.49 23.48 43.11
CA PRO A 266 -5.07 24.84 43.40
C PRO A 266 -5.96 25.48 44.47
N ALA A 267 -5.32 26.10 45.48
CA ALA A 267 -5.98 27.01 46.43
C ALA A 267 -5.72 28.47 46.03
N ASP A 268 -6.80 29.24 46.06
CA ASP A 268 -6.89 30.69 45.90
C ASP A 268 -6.06 31.47 46.92
N ALA A 269 -5.29 32.48 46.50
CA ALA A 269 -5.09 33.73 47.26
C ALA A 269 -4.42 34.80 46.41
N GLY A 270 -5.02 35.96 46.32
CA GLY A 270 -4.60 37.13 45.55
C GLY A 270 -3.52 38.00 46.29
N PRO A 271 -3.32 39.27 45.90
CA PRO A 271 -1.98 39.77 45.54
C PRO A 271 -1.31 40.63 46.61
N ALA A 272 0.05 40.72 46.57
CA ALA A 272 0.81 41.80 47.22
C ALA A 272 1.99 42.22 46.37
N VAL A 273 2.01 43.49 46.08
CA VAL A 273 3.04 44.28 45.37
C VAL A 273 4.18 44.57 46.31
N ALA A 274 5.44 44.47 45.86
CA ALA A 274 6.56 45.34 46.27
C ALA A 274 7.78 45.14 45.37
N GLU A 275 8.17 46.17 44.68
CA GLU A 275 9.51 46.45 44.14
C GLU A 275 10.35 47.22 45.17
N PRO A 276 11.60 47.66 44.83
CA PRO A 276 12.86 46.91 44.67
C PRO A 276 13.91 47.41 45.66
N ASP A 277 15.06 46.76 45.75
CA ASP A 277 16.28 47.46 46.13
C ASP A 277 17.57 46.75 45.60
N ASP A 278 18.41 47.62 45.23
CA ASP A 278 19.71 47.59 44.60
C ASP A 278 20.87 47.12 45.53
N ALA A 279 21.97 46.72 44.94
CA ALA A 279 23.33 46.75 45.47
C ALA A 279 24.06 45.40 45.73
N GLY A 280 25.19 45.29 45.07
CA GLY A 280 26.31 44.64 45.73
C GLY A 280 27.22 43.73 44.89
N LEU A 281 28.18 44.33 44.24
CA LEU A 281 29.44 43.73 43.70
C LEU A 281 30.10 42.71 44.63
N GLY A 282 30.59 41.59 44.08
CA GLY A 282 31.51 40.71 44.79
C GLY A 282 32.24 39.74 43.86
N LYS A 283 33.48 40.07 43.51
CA LYS A 283 34.46 39.22 42.83
C LYS A 283 34.95 38.07 43.72
N ALA A 284 35.39 37.00 43.07
CA ALA A 284 36.44 36.00 43.38
C ALA A 284 35.85 34.56 43.34
N GLY A 285 36.42 33.60 42.72
CA GLY A 285 37.72 33.08 42.65
C GLY A 285 37.62 31.66 42.07
N ARG A 286 38.46 31.28 41.15
CA ARG A 286 38.74 29.88 40.76
C ARG A 286 39.49 29.14 41.88
N PRO A 287 39.37 27.82 42.00
CA PRO A 287 40.48 26.90 41.76
C PRO A 287 40.04 25.67 40.96
N ALA A 288 40.77 25.23 39.94
CA ALA A 288 41.94 24.38 39.89
C ALA A 288 41.73 22.96 40.43
N GLY A 289 41.89 21.97 39.52
CA GLY A 289 42.27 20.62 39.94
C GLY A 289 41.59 19.50 39.14
N VAL A 290 42.14 19.12 37.99
CA VAL A 290 41.95 17.84 37.34
C VAL A 290 43.08 16.92 37.79
N PRO A 291 42.86 15.65 38.11
CA PRO A 291 43.88 14.63 37.90
C PRO A 291 43.55 13.75 36.70
N ALA A 292 44.53 13.64 35.83
CA ALA A 292 44.60 12.66 34.76
C ALA A 292 44.80 11.26 35.37
N CYS A 293 44.06 10.28 34.87
CA CYS A 293 44.39 8.87 34.98
C CYS A 293 44.77 8.31 33.61
N SER A 294 46.03 8.03 33.49
CA SER A 294 46.69 7.31 32.40
C SER A 294 46.52 5.80 32.55
N GLY A 295 46.30 5.10 31.44
CA GLY A 295 46.69 3.74 31.29
C GLY A 295 45.65 2.78 30.66
N PRO A 296 45.99 1.62 30.14
CA PRO A 296 46.89 1.41 29.02
C PRO A 296 46.16 0.89 27.79
N ALA A 297 46.78 1.00 26.63
CA ALA A 297 46.39 0.46 25.37
C ALA A 297 46.37 -1.07 25.41
N GLY A 298 45.18 -1.67 25.16
CA GLY A 298 45.04 -3.07 24.86
C GLY A 298 44.45 -3.22 23.44
N GLY A 299 45.31 -3.62 22.50
CA GLY A 299 44.89 -3.93 21.14
C GLY A 299 44.03 -5.19 21.14
N VAL A 300 42.90 -5.12 20.47
CA VAL A 300 42.10 -6.29 20.12
C VAL A 300 42.20 -6.49 18.62
N ALA A 301 42.83 -7.59 18.28
CA ALA A 301 42.97 -8.09 16.92
C ALA A 301 41.59 -8.43 16.31
N ALA A 302 41.37 -7.97 15.07
CA ALA A 302 40.25 -8.40 14.27
C ALA A 302 40.44 -9.87 13.89
N SER A 303 39.57 -10.73 14.37
CA SER A 303 39.45 -12.11 13.85
C SER A 303 38.50 -12.13 12.66
N ALA A 304 39.05 -12.49 11.50
CA ALA A 304 38.35 -12.73 10.27
C ALA A 304 37.36 -13.90 10.43
N GLY A 305 36.10 -13.68 10.06
CA GLY A 305 35.06 -14.70 10.04
C GLY A 305 35.30 -15.78 8.98
N SER A 306 35.14 -17.01 9.38
CA SER A 306 35.20 -18.20 8.56
C SER A 306 34.11 -18.22 7.47
N ALA A 307 34.50 -18.26 6.23
CA ALA A 307 33.66 -18.65 5.12
C ALA A 307 33.44 -20.18 5.19
N VAL A 308 32.17 -20.58 5.21
CA VAL A 308 31.77 -21.98 5.04
C VAL A 308 31.93 -22.33 3.56
N GLY A 309 32.94 -23.08 3.22
CA GLY A 309 33.17 -23.62 1.90
C GLY A 309 32.24 -24.79 1.60
N VAL A 310 31.56 -24.73 0.48
CA VAL A 310 30.88 -25.87 -0.15
C VAL A 310 31.93 -26.67 -0.91
N PRO A 311 32.09 -27.96 -0.75
CA PRO A 311 33.00 -28.76 -1.58
C PRO A 311 32.39 -28.96 -2.96
N ALA A 312 33.13 -28.56 -3.98
CA ALA A 312 32.91 -28.98 -5.35
C ALA A 312 33.50 -30.39 -5.52
N ASP A 313 32.64 -31.35 -5.74
CA ASP A 313 33.08 -32.70 -6.17
C ASP A 313 32.84 -32.84 -7.68
N SER A 314 33.92 -32.89 -8.40
CA SER A 314 34.00 -33.16 -9.84
C SER A 314 34.03 -34.68 -10.05
N GLY A 315 32.89 -35.24 -10.40
CA GLY A 315 32.80 -36.63 -10.84
C GLY A 315 32.06 -36.72 -12.17
N SER A 316 32.81 -36.79 -13.25
CA SER A 316 32.31 -37.16 -14.56
C SER A 316 31.89 -38.62 -14.57
N ALA A 317 30.62 -38.90 -14.82
CA ALA A 317 30.15 -40.20 -15.23
C ALA A 317 29.27 -40.04 -16.46
N ASP A 318 29.87 -40.36 -17.57
CA ASP A 318 29.28 -40.58 -18.87
C ASP A 318 28.37 -41.82 -18.78
N ALA A 319 27.06 -41.68 -18.98
CA ALA A 319 26.14 -42.80 -19.11
C ALA A 319 25.22 -42.53 -20.31
N GLY A 320 25.42 -43.32 -21.32
CA GLY A 320 24.82 -43.24 -22.63
C GLY A 320 23.30 -43.25 -22.64
N LEU A 321 22.76 -42.38 -23.49
CA LEU A 321 21.40 -42.43 -23.96
C LEU A 321 21.23 -43.66 -24.88
N ALA A 322 20.52 -44.66 -24.37
CA ALA A 322 20.05 -45.76 -25.21
C ALA A 322 18.77 -45.34 -25.95
N ASP A 323 18.87 -45.44 -27.24
CA ASP A 323 17.85 -45.24 -28.26
C ASP A 323 16.65 -46.17 -28.02
N ALA A 324 15.46 -45.63 -27.73
CA ALA A 324 14.21 -46.37 -27.69
C ALA A 324 13.45 -46.10 -28.99
N GLY A 325 13.51 -47.06 -29.88
CA GLY A 325 12.77 -47.07 -31.13
C GLY A 325 11.24 -47.13 -30.97
N PRO A 326 10.47 -46.91 -32.05
CA PRO A 326 9.02 -46.70 -32.01
C PRO A 326 8.28 -48.03 -31.71
N ILE A 327 7.31 -47.96 -30.77
CA ILE A 327 6.40 -49.07 -30.45
C ILE A 327 5.29 -49.08 -31.51
N GLU A 328 5.20 -50.14 -32.32
CA GLU A 328 4.07 -50.42 -33.20
C GLU A 328 2.83 -50.87 -32.42
N PRO A 329 1.61 -50.57 -32.90
CA PRO A 329 0.36 -50.96 -32.22
C PRO A 329 0.03 -52.42 -32.47
N ALA A 330 -0.10 -53.21 -31.42
CA ALA A 330 -0.52 -54.59 -31.46
C ALA A 330 -2.03 -54.70 -31.77
N GLY A 331 -2.36 -55.68 -32.61
CA GLY A 331 -3.65 -55.87 -33.25
C GLY A 331 -4.85 -56.16 -32.33
N ALA A 332 -6.02 -55.82 -32.89
CA ALA A 332 -7.31 -56.06 -32.34
C ALA A 332 -7.69 -57.57 -32.35
N GLY A 333 -7.98 -58.12 -31.18
CA GLY A 333 -8.66 -59.42 -30.99
C GLY A 333 -10.12 -59.23 -30.59
N PRO A 334 -11.00 -60.20 -30.82
CA PRO A 334 -12.46 -60.02 -30.89
C PRO A 334 -13.14 -59.83 -29.50
N ALA A 335 -14.22 -59.07 -29.52
CA ALA A 335 -15.08 -58.66 -28.42
C ALA A 335 -15.66 -59.83 -27.60
N GLY A 336 -15.27 -59.89 -26.35
CA GLY A 336 -16.02 -60.61 -25.33
C GLY A 336 -16.86 -59.61 -24.53
N ALA A 337 -18.17 -59.84 -24.44
CA ALA A 337 -19.09 -59.03 -23.63
C ALA A 337 -18.76 -59.20 -22.14
N ALA A 338 -17.99 -58.27 -21.58
CA ALA A 338 -17.79 -58.11 -20.15
C ALA A 338 -18.78 -57.04 -19.63
N THR A 339 -19.60 -57.39 -18.67
CA THR A 339 -20.39 -56.46 -17.86
C THR A 339 -19.45 -55.45 -17.25
N ALA A 340 -19.49 -54.20 -17.75
CA ALA A 340 -18.68 -53.12 -17.23
C ALA A 340 -19.13 -52.78 -15.81
N ASP A 341 -18.28 -53.11 -14.85
CA ASP A 341 -18.29 -52.55 -13.52
C ASP A 341 -18.03 -51.04 -13.68
N ARG A 342 -19.04 -50.20 -13.47
CA ARG A 342 -18.93 -48.75 -13.48
C ARG A 342 -18.27 -48.35 -12.17
N GLY A 343 -16.93 -48.32 -12.18
CA GLY A 343 -16.18 -47.59 -11.17
C GLY A 343 -16.69 -46.13 -11.08
N PRO A 344 -16.44 -45.40 -9.98
CA PRO A 344 -16.94 -44.07 -9.78
C PRO A 344 -16.55 -43.18 -10.96
N ALA A 345 -17.56 -42.55 -11.55
CA ALA A 345 -17.42 -41.73 -12.74
C ALA A 345 -16.44 -40.56 -12.43
N GLY A 346 -15.24 -40.64 -12.98
CA GLY A 346 -14.34 -39.50 -13.01
C GLY A 346 -15.02 -38.31 -13.69
N ALA A 347 -14.64 -37.08 -13.30
CA ALA A 347 -15.21 -35.86 -13.83
C ALA A 347 -15.31 -35.91 -15.37
N ARG A 348 -16.49 -35.65 -15.90
CA ARG A 348 -16.75 -35.64 -17.34
C ARG A 348 -16.25 -34.30 -17.91
N PRO A 349 -15.80 -34.22 -19.16
CA PRO A 349 -15.46 -32.95 -19.81
C PRO A 349 -16.58 -31.88 -19.73
N ALA A 350 -17.86 -32.33 -19.71
CA ALA A 350 -19.01 -31.44 -19.50
C ALA A 350 -19.02 -30.70 -18.17
N ASP A 351 -18.45 -31.30 -17.13
CA ASP A 351 -18.40 -30.73 -15.75
C ASP A 351 -17.43 -29.55 -15.64
N ALA A 352 -16.23 -29.68 -16.25
CA ALA A 352 -15.27 -28.58 -16.33
C ALA A 352 -15.85 -27.40 -17.13
N GLY A 353 -16.53 -27.69 -18.26
CA GLY A 353 -17.18 -26.66 -19.07
C GLY A 353 -18.26 -25.88 -18.32
N TYR A 354 -19.04 -26.51 -17.42
CA TYR A 354 -19.99 -25.78 -16.58
C TYR A 354 -19.30 -24.87 -15.57
N ALA A 355 -18.28 -25.36 -14.87
CA ALA A 355 -17.53 -24.59 -13.88
C ALA A 355 -16.90 -23.32 -14.50
N GLU A 356 -16.29 -23.46 -15.68
CA GLU A 356 -15.74 -22.32 -16.43
C GLU A 356 -16.82 -21.29 -16.80
N ARG A 357 -17.96 -21.75 -17.36
CA ARG A 357 -19.07 -20.86 -17.73
C ARG A 357 -19.68 -20.17 -16.51
N LEU A 358 -19.81 -20.85 -15.38
CA LEU A 358 -20.33 -20.24 -14.15
C LEU A 358 -19.37 -19.17 -13.61
N THR A 359 -18.08 -19.46 -13.58
CA THR A 359 -17.07 -18.49 -13.15
C THR A 359 -17.07 -17.26 -14.05
N ALA A 360 -17.13 -17.44 -15.38
CA ALA A 360 -17.21 -16.35 -16.33
C ALA A 360 -18.51 -15.53 -16.17
N ALA A 361 -19.66 -16.20 -16.04
CA ALA A 361 -20.94 -15.52 -15.82
C ALA A 361 -20.96 -14.73 -14.51
N PHE A 362 -20.38 -15.27 -13.44
CA PHE A 362 -20.28 -14.59 -12.15
C PHE A 362 -19.34 -13.38 -12.20
N ALA A 363 -18.23 -13.50 -12.92
CA ALA A 363 -17.32 -12.39 -13.18
C ALA A 363 -18.03 -11.26 -13.96
N GLU A 364 -18.77 -11.58 -15.02
CA GLU A 364 -19.56 -10.60 -15.77
C GLU A 364 -20.64 -9.91 -14.92
N GLU A 365 -21.38 -10.67 -14.10
CA GLU A 365 -22.43 -10.12 -13.22
C GLU A 365 -21.88 -9.18 -12.14
N THR A 366 -20.63 -9.36 -11.74
CA THR A 366 -19.96 -8.53 -10.72
C THR A 366 -19.10 -7.42 -11.32
N GLY A 367 -18.73 -7.52 -12.60
CA GLY A 367 -17.73 -6.65 -13.23
C GLY A 367 -16.30 -6.90 -12.76
N LEU A 368 -16.03 -8.04 -12.11
CA LEU A 368 -14.72 -8.49 -11.67
C LEU A 368 -14.06 -9.43 -12.67
N ALA A 369 -12.80 -9.78 -12.46
CA ALA A 369 -12.08 -10.73 -13.31
C ALA A 369 -12.49 -12.18 -13.01
N ALA A 370 -12.42 -13.05 -14.02
CA ALA A 370 -12.52 -14.49 -13.82
C ALA A 370 -11.14 -15.05 -13.45
N PRO A 371 -10.99 -15.75 -12.32
CA PRO A 371 -9.74 -16.36 -11.93
C PRO A 371 -9.46 -17.63 -12.75
N VAL A 372 -8.19 -17.97 -12.94
CA VAL A 372 -7.78 -19.23 -13.60
C VAL A 372 -8.11 -20.45 -12.73
N LEU A 373 -7.94 -20.31 -11.41
CA LEU A 373 -8.25 -21.32 -10.40
C LEU A 373 -8.95 -20.69 -9.20
N PRO A 374 -9.75 -21.45 -8.45
CA PRO A 374 -10.20 -21.04 -7.11
C PRO A 374 -9.01 -20.63 -6.24
N TRP A 375 -9.13 -19.51 -5.53
CA TRP A 375 -8.00 -18.90 -4.82
C TRP A 375 -8.22 -18.77 -3.31
N HIS A 376 -9.00 -19.68 -2.70
CA HIS A 376 -9.31 -19.70 -1.27
C HIS A 376 -8.06 -19.74 -0.39
N SER A 377 -7.02 -20.49 -0.79
CA SER A 377 -5.70 -20.51 -0.16
C SER A 377 -4.59 -19.87 -1.01
N LEU A 378 -4.86 -19.52 -2.27
CA LEU A 378 -3.92 -18.86 -3.17
C LEU A 378 -4.10 -17.33 -3.08
N ARG A 379 -3.58 -16.70 -2.02
CA ARG A 379 -3.92 -15.32 -1.66
C ARG A 379 -3.26 -14.20 -2.49
N THR A 380 -2.69 -14.53 -3.66
CA THR A 380 -2.06 -13.55 -4.57
C THR A 380 -2.90 -12.31 -4.83
N PRO A 381 -4.23 -12.38 -5.15
CA PRO A 381 -5.00 -11.16 -5.43
C PRO A 381 -5.06 -10.20 -4.24
N VAL A 382 -5.12 -10.73 -3.02
CA VAL A 382 -5.20 -9.95 -1.79
C VAL A 382 -3.86 -9.28 -1.47
N VAL A 383 -2.75 -10.01 -1.70
CA VAL A 383 -1.39 -9.50 -1.45
C VAL A 383 -0.98 -8.46 -2.48
N ASP A 384 -1.33 -8.67 -3.77
CA ASP A 384 -1.09 -7.67 -4.82
C ASP A 384 -1.87 -6.37 -4.54
N LEU A 385 -3.14 -6.47 -4.11
CA LEU A 385 -3.94 -5.33 -3.68
C LEU A 385 -3.25 -4.58 -2.52
N ALA A 386 -2.86 -5.30 -1.46
CA ALA A 386 -2.21 -4.70 -0.29
C ALA A 386 -0.87 -4.05 -0.66
N GLY A 387 -0.09 -4.69 -1.55
CA GLY A 387 1.17 -4.15 -2.06
C GLY A 387 1.00 -2.85 -2.85
N ALA A 388 -0.02 -2.77 -3.71
CA ALA A 388 -0.34 -1.55 -4.45
C ALA A 388 -0.76 -0.40 -3.51
N LEU A 389 -1.58 -0.70 -2.49
CA LEU A 389 -2.01 0.27 -1.48
C LEU A 389 -0.83 0.75 -0.62
N ALA A 390 0.07 -0.15 -0.21
CA ALA A 390 1.26 0.22 0.56
C ALA A 390 2.19 1.14 -0.24
N PHE A 391 2.39 0.85 -1.53
CA PHE A 391 3.16 1.74 -2.39
C PHE A 391 2.51 3.11 -2.54
N ALA A 392 1.19 3.16 -2.77
CA ALA A 392 0.45 4.42 -2.90
C ALA A 392 0.52 5.26 -1.62
N ALA A 393 0.31 4.65 -0.45
CA ALA A 393 0.45 5.32 0.84
C ALA A 393 1.88 5.86 1.05
N GLY A 394 2.91 5.08 0.69
CA GLY A 394 4.31 5.50 0.77
C GLY A 394 4.63 6.67 -0.18
N ALA A 395 4.10 6.66 -1.39
CA ALA A 395 4.25 7.74 -2.37
C ALA A 395 3.68 9.06 -1.86
N LEU A 396 2.46 9.02 -1.31
CA LEU A 396 1.81 10.17 -0.69
C LEU A 396 2.53 10.60 0.59
N GLY A 397 3.05 9.63 1.36
CA GLY A 397 3.86 9.87 2.55
C GLY A 397 5.15 10.63 2.25
N LYS A 398 5.78 10.40 1.10
CA LYS A 398 6.97 11.16 0.67
C LYS A 398 6.65 12.65 0.47
N LEU A 399 5.55 12.97 -0.19
CA LEU A 399 5.04 14.34 -0.31
C LEU A 399 4.81 14.96 1.09
N ALA A 400 4.11 14.22 1.96
CA ALA A 400 3.74 14.69 3.29
C ALA A 400 4.98 15.00 4.17
N VAL A 401 5.97 14.11 4.21
CA VAL A 401 7.21 14.31 4.97
C VAL A 401 7.98 15.54 4.49
N ASP A 402 8.06 15.75 3.17
CA ASP A 402 8.73 16.94 2.64
C ASP A 402 7.95 18.21 3.00
N VAL A 403 6.62 18.21 2.90
CA VAL A 403 5.79 19.36 3.30
C VAL A 403 5.94 19.66 4.79
N GLU A 404 5.84 18.66 5.67
CA GLU A 404 6.06 18.83 7.12
C GLU A 404 7.45 19.42 7.42
N THR A 405 8.48 18.98 6.70
CA THR A 405 9.83 19.50 6.86
C THR A 405 9.91 20.95 6.42
N LEU A 406 9.37 21.28 5.24
CA LEU A 406 9.47 22.62 4.66
C LEU A 406 8.56 23.65 5.34
N THR A 407 7.53 23.21 6.09
CA THR A 407 6.63 24.08 6.87
C THR A 407 7.18 24.45 8.25
N ARG A 408 8.26 23.82 8.70
CA ARG A 408 8.86 24.16 10.00
C ARG A 408 9.14 25.65 10.10
N THR A 409 8.95 26.22 11.30
CA THR A 409 9.07 27.66 11.54
C THR A 409 10.41 28.23 11.07
N GLU A 410 11.50 27.51 11.31
CA GLU A 410 12.86 27.88 10.93
C GLU A 410 13.07 27.85 9.40
N LEU A 411 12.36 26.97 8.66
CA LEU A 411 12.43 26.88 7.21
C LEU A 411 11.38 27.76 6.53
N GLY A 412 10.12 27.51 6.76
CA GLY A 412 8.99 28.30 6.25
C GLY A 412 8.91 28.37 4.72
N GLU A 413 9.44 27.37 4.00
CA GLU A 413 9.55 27.38 2.53
C GLU A 413 8.23 27.06 1.83
N VAL A 414 7.32 26.36 2.53
CA VAL A 414 5.94 26.10 2.08
C VAL A 414 4.97 26.26 3.25
N ALA A 415 3.67 26.38 2.94
CA ALA A 415 2.58 26.33 3.91
C ALA A 415 1.39 25.58 3.32
N GLU A 416 0.61 24.91 4.16
CA GLU A 416 -0.66 24.31 3.75
C GLU A 416 -1.73 25.36 3.48
N PRO A 417 -2.77 25.02 2.69
CA PRO A 417 -3.90 25.91 2.45
C PRO A 417 -4.62 26.26 3.75
N VAL A 418 -4.95 27.53 3.90
CA VAL A 418 -5.71 28.02 5.05
C VAL A 418 -7.18 27.64 4.89
N ALA A 419 -7.77 27.06 5.92
CA ALA A 419 -9.21 26.85 6.03
C ALA A 419 -9.66 27.16 7.46
N ASP A 420 -10.90 27.58 7.62
CA ASP A 420 -11.48 27.90 8.93
C ASP A 420 -11.43 26.67 9.85
N GLY A 421 -10.94 26.86 11.05
CA GLY A 421 -10.80 25.81 12.05
C GLY A 421 -9.65 24.82 11.81
N ARG A 422 -8.90 24.93 10.71
CA ARG A 422 -7.79 24.00 10.40
C ARG A 422 -6.45 24.50 10.93
N GLY A 423 -5.67 23.57 11.50
CA GLY A 423 -4.28 23.78 11.89
C GLY A 423 -4.08 24.74 13.05
N GLY A 424 -5.14 25.32 13.59
CA GLY A 424 -5.07 26.23 14.74
C GLY A 424 -4.58 25.52 15.99
N SER A 425 -3.89 26.27 16.86
CA SER A 425 -3.55 25.83 18.21
C SER A 425 -4.54 26.40 19.20
N THR A 426 -4.98 25.61 20.17
CA THR A 426 -5.86 26.07 21.24
C THR A 426 -5.20 27.09 22.17
N ALA A 427 -3.87 27.06 22.27
CA ALA A 427 -3.10 27.91 23.19
C ALA A 427 -2.32 29.02 22.47
N MET A 428 -1.97 28.86 21.19
CA MET A 428 -1.06 29.76 20.48
C MET A 428 -1.67 30.21 19.14
N PRO A 429 -2.20 31.43 19.04
CA PRO A 429 -2.93 31.87 17.84
C PRO A 429 -2.08 31.96 16.56
N HIS A 430 -0.76 32.10 16.70
CA HIS A 430 0.18 32.15 15.59
C HIS A 430 0.63 30.78 15.07
N LYS A 431 0.40 29.70 15.86
CA LYS A 431 0.83 28.34 15.47
C LYS A 431 -0.11 27.76 14.43
N ARG A 432 0.45 27.40 13.28
CA ARG A 432 -0.25 26.71 12.19
C ARG A 432 0.36 25.33 11.99
N ASN A 433 -0.41 24.30 12.26
CA ASN A 433 0.03 22.91 12.14
C ASN A 433 -0.21 22.41 10.69
N PRO A 434 0.70 21.61 10.11
CA PRO A 434 0.50 20.98 8.80
C PRO A 434 -0.41 19.74 8.93
N VAL A 435 -1.72 19.97 9.08
CA VAL A 435 -2.70 18.91 9.42
C VAL A 435 -2.88 17.92 8.28
N LEU A 436 -2.93 18.40 7.02
CA LEU A 436 -3.12 17.54 5.86
C LEU A 436 -1.93 16.59 5.68
N ALA A 437 -0.72 17.12 5.74
CA ALA A 437 0.50 16.31 5.68
C ALA A 437 0.59 15.32 6.86
N THR A 438 0.23 15.74 8.07
CA THR A 438 0.22 14.87 9.24
C THR A 438 -0.74 13.68 9.07
N LEU A 439 -1.95 13.90 8.54
CA LEU A 439 -2.92 12.83 8.28
C LEU A 439 -2.40 11.85 7.22
N ILE A 440 -1.86 12.37 6.10
CA ILE A 440 -1.26 11.55 5.05
C ILE A 440 -0.10 10.73 5.59
N ARG A 441 0.80 11.35 6.35
CA ARG A 441 1.96 10.67 6.93
C ARG A 441 1.55 9.58 7.92
N SER A 442 0.52 9.83 8.75
CA SER A 442 -0.02 8.83 9.65
C SER A 442 -0.49 7.57 8.90
N ALA A 443 -1.24 7.75 7.80
CA ALA A 443 -1.65 6.64 6.94
C ALA A 443 -0.44 5.93 6.31
N ALA A 444 0.52 6.69 5.80
CA ALA A 444 1.74 6.15 5.16
C ALA A 444 2.62 5.32 6.10
N LEU A 445 2.59 5.59 7.39
CA LEU A 445 3.29 4.78 8.40
C LEU A 445 2.54 3.49 8.74
N GLN A 446 1.20 3.49 8.70
CA GLN A 446 0.38 2.35 9.09
C GLN A 446 0.21 1.33 7.96
N VAL A 447 -0.10 1.80 6.73
CA VAL A 447 -0.47 0.91 5.62
C VAL A 447 0.61 -0.13 5.27
N PRO A 448 1.92 0.18 5.23
CA PRO A 448 2.94 -0.84 4.98
C PRO A 448 3.00 -1.95 6.04
N VAL A 449 2.73 -1.61 7.31
CA VAL A 449 2.67 -2.60 8.40
C VAL A 449 1.47 -3.52 8.24
N LEU A 450 0.30 -2.97 7.90
CA LEU A 450 -0.90 -3.74 7.61
C LEU A 450 -0.71 -4.65 6.38
N ALA A 451 -0.09 -4.16 5.31
CA ALA A 451 0.21 -4.92 4.11
C ALA A 451 1.20 -6.07 4.38
N ALA A 452 2.18 -5.87 5.26
CA ALA A 452 3.06 -6.95 5.70
C ALA A 452 2.26 -8.06 6.41
N GLY A 453 1.28 -7.70 7.25
CA GLY A 453 0.37 -8.66 7.86
C GLY A 453 -0.47 -9.42 6.82
N VAL A 454 -0.96 -8.73 5.78
CA VAL A 454 -1.66 -9.39 4.66
C VAL A 454 -0.74 -10.35 3.91
N THR A 455 0.54 -10.00 3.72
CA THR A 455 1.50 -10.87 3.03
C THR A 455 1.69 -12.21 3.75
N GLN A 456 1.54 -12.25 5.07
CA GLN A 456 1.62 -13.50 5.84
C GLN A 456 0.48 -14.47 5.48
N SER A 457 -0.65 -14.01 4.96
CA SER A 457 -1.76 -14.86 4.53
C SER A 457 -1.45 -15.75 3.32
N MET A 458 -0.32 -15.51 2.63
CA MET A 458 0.16 -16.42 1.58
C MET A 458 0.55 -17.81 2.11
N LEU A 459 0.80 -17.93 3.40
CA LEU A 459 1.13 -19.20 4.06
C LEU A 459 -0.16 -19.91 4.56
N ALA A 460 -1.23 -19.80 3.78
CA ALA A 460 -2.50 -20.44 4.08
C ALA A 460 -2.37 -21.97 3.91
N GLU A 461 -2.72 -22.71 4.95
CA GLU A 461 -2.75 -24.16 4.96
C GLU A 461 -4.06 -24.69 4.36
N ASP A 462 -4.03 -25.90 3.81
CA ASP A 462 -5.14 -26.65 3.24
C ASP A 462 -5.93 -25.88 2.14
N GLU A 463 -7.12 -26.29 1.83
CA GLU A 463 -8.03 -25.64 0.89
C GLU A 463 -8.77 -24.43 1.49
N ARG A 464 -8.74 -24.29 2.83
CA ARG A 464 -9.20 -23.14 3.61
C ARG A 464 -8.51 -23.11 4.97
N SER A 465 -7.72 -22.05 5.20
CA SER A 465 -6.94 -21.94 6.43
C SER A 465 -7.79 -21.56 7.65
N ALA A 466 -7.41 -22.08 8.80
CA ALA A 466 -7.99 -21.72 10.08
C ALA A 466 -7.24 -20.52 10.69
N GLY A 467 -7.90 -19.35 10.75
CA GLY A 467 -7.34 -18.14 11.34
C GLY A 467 -6.69 -17.20 10.34
N VAL A 468 -5.87 -17.67 9.38
CA VAL A 468 -5.18 -16.84 8.39
C VAL A 468 -6.16 -16.02 7.54
N TRP A 469 -7.17 -16.66 6.96
CA TRP A 469 -8.24 -15.99 6.20
C TRP A 469 -8.96 -14.92 7.02
N HIS A 470 -9.22 -15.17 8.31
CA HIS A 470 -9.89 -14.22 9.20
C HIS A 470 -9.00 -13.01 9.55
N ALA A 471 -7.68 -13.24 9.70
CA ALA A 471 -6.72 -12.20 10.07
C ALA A 471 -6.61 -11.10 9.00
N GLU A 472 -6.71 -11.44 7.71
CA GLU A 472 -6.57 -10.49 6.62
C GLU A 472 -7.74 -9.50 6.48
N TRP A 473 -8.95 -9.84 6.98
CA TRP A 473 -10.17 -9.03 6.77
C TRP A 473 -10.03 -7.59 7.26
N LEU A 474 -9.57 -7.43 8.50
CA LEU A 474 -9.33 -6.12 9.08
C LEU A 474 -8.19 -5.40 8.38
N LEU A 475 -7.11 -6.11 8.09
CA LEU A 475 -5.90 -5.54 7.50
C LEU A 475 -6.17 -4.97 6.11
N VAL A 476 -6.87 -5.70 5.25
CA VAL A 476 -7.25 -5.23 3.90
C VAL A 476 -8.19 -4.04 3.98
N ARG A 477 -9.21 -4.12 4.85
CA ARG A 477 -10.15 -3.01 5.04
C ARG A 477 -9.43 -1.73 5.46
N GLU A 478 -8.52 -1.82 6.42
CA GLU A 478 -7.78 -0.65 6.89
C GLU A 478 -6.78 -0.13 5.84
N CYS A 479 -6.12 -1.01 5.07
CA CYS A 479 -5.30 -0.60 3.93
C CYS A 479 -6.11 0.25 2.94
N LEU A 480 -7.30 -0.21 2.54
CA LEU A 480 -8.20 0.51 1.63
C LEU A 480 -8.63 1.86 2.23
N ARG A 481 -9.11 1.85 3.47
CA ARG A 481 -9.64 3.04 4.16
C ARG A 481 -8.57 4.12 4.34
N LEU A 482 -7.40 3.74 4.85
CA LEU A 482 -6.31 4.68 5.12
C LEU A 482 -5.71 5.24 3.84
N THR A 483 -5.48 4.39 2.83
CA THR A 483 -4.91 4.85 1.56
C THR A 483 -5.88 5.73 0.78
N GLY A 484 -7.18 5.37 0.76
CA GLY A 484 -8.22 6.20 0.13
C GLY A 484 -8.32 7.58 0.80
N GLY A 485 -8.35 7.62 2.14
CA GLY A 485 -8.37 8.88 2.89
C GLY A 485 -7.12 9.74 2.66
N ALA A 486 -5.94 9.11 2.59
CA ALA A 486 -4.69 9.82 2.31
C ALA A 486 -4.66 10.40 0.89
N ALA A 487 -5.15 9.66 -0.12
CA ALA A 487 -5.20 10.13 -1.50
C ALA A 487 -6.16 11.32 -1.65
N HIS A 488 -7.35 11.24 -1.07
CA HIS A 488 -8.30 12.35 -1.06
C HIS A 488 -7.70 13.62 -0.41
N THR A 489 -7.03 13.45 0.73
CA THR A 489 -6.37 14.55 1.44
C THR A 489 -5.21 15.15 0.63
N ALA A 490 -4.48 14.33 -0.14
CA ALA A 490 -3.35 14.76 -0.95
C ALA A 490 -3.76 15.68 -2.11
N VAL A 491 -4.96 15.50 -2.67
CA VAL A 491 -5.52 16.40 -3.69
C VAL A 491 -5.64 17.82 -3.15
N GLU A 492 -6.19 17.96 -1.96
CA GLU A 492 -6.35 19.26 -1.31
C GLU A 492 -4.98 19.88 -0.98
N LEU A 493 -4.08 19.08 -0.40
CA LEU A 493 -2.73 19.52 -0.07
C LEU A 493 -1.99 20.04 -1.32
N ALA A 494 -1.98 19.26 -2.40
CA ALA A 494 -1.24 19.60 -3.62
C ALA A 494 -1.83 20.83 -4.34
N ARG A 495 -3.16 20.92 -4.42
CA ARG A 495 -3.85 22.06 -5.05
C ARG A 495 -3.66 23.37 -4.29
N GLY A 496 -3.61 23.27 -2.96
CA GLY A 496 -3.58 24.44 -2.09
C GLY A 496 -2.19 24.80 -1.53
N LEU A 497 -1.14 24.05 -1.86
CA LEU A 497 0.19 24.26 -1.31
C LEU A 497 0.73 25.66 -1.67
N ILE A 498 1.06 26.44 -0.63
CA ILE A 498 1.59 27.79 -0.75
C ILE A 498 3.12 27.71 -0.73
N VAL A 499 3.75 28.07 -1.82
CA VAL A 499 5.21 28.12 -1.94
C VAL A 499 5.72 29.51 -1.60
N GLN A 500 6.82 29.61 -0.85
CA GLN A 500 7.41 30.84 -0.35
C GLN A 500 8.81 31.09 -0.97
N PRO A 501 8.92 31.59 -2.22
CA PRO A 501 10.21 31.77 -2.89
C PRO A 501 11.15 32.75 -2.17
N GLY A 502 10.59 33.72 -1.42
CA GLY A 502 11.36 34.63 -0.58
C GLY A 502 12.14 33.88 0.51
N ARG A 503 11.41 33.04 1.28
CA ARG A 503 12.02 32.23 2.34
C ARG A 503 13.06 31.24 1.80
N MET A 504 12.83 30.67 0.62
CA MET A 504 13.82 29.80 -0.04
C MET A 504 15.13 30.54 -0.32
N ARG A 505 15.04 31.79 -0.80
CA ARG A 505 16.23 32.64 -1.01
C ARG A 505 16.91 33.02 0.29
N ASP A 506 16.15 33.39 1.33
CA ASP A 506 16.71 33.71 2.65
C ASP A 506 17.46 32.50 3.22
N ASN A 507 16.90 31.29 3.10
CA ASN A 507 17.54 30.06 3.56
C ASN A 507 18.82 29.73 2.76
N LEU A 508 18.87 30.00 1.46
CA LEU A 508 20.10 29.89 0.67
C LEU A 508 21.18 30.83 1.19
N ALA A 509 20.81 32.09 1.52
CA ALA A 509 21.73 33.10 2.01
C ALA A 509 22.33 32.75 3.40
N SER A 510 21.64 31.92 4.20
CA SER A 510 22.10 31.50 5.55
C SER A 510 23.45 30.80 5.56
N THR A 511 23.93 30.32 4.42
CA THR A 511 25.27 29.72 4.27
C THR A 511 26.34 30.71 3.87
N HIS A 512 26.05 32.03 3.89
CA HIS A 512 26.97 33.09 3.49
C HIS A 512 27.63 32.90 2.10
N GLY A 513 26.94 32.22 1.19
CA GLY A 513 27.43 31.91 -0.17
C GLY A 513 28.21 30.59 -0.28
N LEU A 514 28.42 29.86 0.83
CA LEU A 514 29.16 28.60 0.81
C LEU A 514 28.44 27.50 -0.01
N ILE A 515 27.13 27.62 -0.21
CA ILE A 515 26.32 26.63 -0.96
C ILE A 515 26.77 26.49 -2.43
N VAL A 516 27.51 27.44 -2.99
CA VAL A 516 28.07 27.40 -4.36
C VAL A 516 29.58 27.18 -4.39
N SER A 517 30.22 26.79 -3.28
CA SER A 517 31.66 26.57 -3.19
C SER A 517 32.18 25.51 -4.16
N GLU A 518 31.39 24.50 -4.48
CA GLU A 518 31.70 23.49 -5.51
C GLU A 518 31.84 24.13 -6.90
N ARG A 519 30.96 25.06 -7.28
CA ARG A 519 31.03 25.82 -8.54
C ARG A 519 32.31 26.66 -8.61
N LEU A 520 32.64 27.35 -7.51
CA LEU A 520 33.87 28.12 -7.42
C LEU A 520 35.11 27.23 -7.59
N SER A 521 35.12 26.07 -6.94
CA SER A 521 36.19 25.08 -7.08
C SER A 521 36.38 24.62 -8.53
N ALA A 522 35.25 24.33 -9.22
CA ALA A 522 35.28 23.89 -10.61
C ALA A 522 35.85 24.96 -11.55
N VAL A 523 35.50 26.24 -11.35
CA VAL A 523 35.97 27.37 -12.19
C VAL A 523 37.42 27.76 -11.85
N LEU A 524 37.81 27.74 -10.59
CA LEU A 524 39.16 28.17 -10.17
C LEU A 524 40.21 27.09 -10.40
N ALA A 525 39.84 25.81 -10.44
CA ALA A 525 40.81 24.72 -10.62
C ALA A 525 41.61 24.80 -11.94
N PRO A 526 41.01 25.13 -13.10
CA PRO A 526 41.79 25.36 -14.34
C PRO A 526 42.67 26.61 -14.32
N LEU A 527 42.31 27.63 -13.53
CA LEU A 527 42.97 28.92 -13.49
C LEU A 527 44.18 28.93 -12.52
N LEU A 528 44.01 28.31 -11.36
CA LEU A 528 44.97 28.34 -10.26
C LEU A 528 45.66 26.99 -9.98
N GLY A 529 45.19 25.92 -10.64
CA GLY A 529 45.55 24.56 -10.27
C GLY A 529 44.63 23.99 -9.18
N LYS A 530 44.28 22.71 -9.29
CA LYS A 530 43.29 22.03 -8.42
C LYS A 530 43.66 22.10 -6.92
N ALA A 531 44.93 21.91 -6.57
CA ALA A 531 45.38 21.95 -5.18
C ALA A 531 45.28 23.36 -4.58
N ALA A 532 45.80 24.37 -5.28
CA ALA A 532 45.74 25.76 -4.82
C ALA A 532 44.31 26.28 -4.72
N ALA A 533 43.46 26.00 -5.71
CA ALA A 533 42.04 26.38 -5.66
C ALA A 533 41.31 25.74 -4.45
N LYS A 534 41.60 24.48 -4.16
CA LYS A 534 41.00 23.78 -3.00
C LYS A 534 41.47 24.38 -1.66
N GLU A 535 42.74 24.67 -1.54
CA GLU A 535 43.34 25.26 -0.34
C GLU A 535 42.75 26.66 -0.10
N LEU A 536 42.84 27.55 -1.09
CA LEU A 536 42.32 28.92 -1.01
C LEU A 536 40.80 28.98 -0.68
N LEU A 537 40.00 28.14 -1.34
CA LEU A 537 38.58 28.07 -1.03
C LEU A 537 38.31 27.49 0.35
N GLY A 538 39.12 26.52 0.79
CA GLY A 538 39.02 25.95 2.14
C GLY A 538 39.26 26.98 3.21
N GLU A 539 40.35 27.75 3.08
CA GLU A 539 40.70 28.85 3.99
C GLU A 539 39.67 29.96 3.98
N ALA A 540 39.24 30.40 2.80
CA ALA A 540 38.19 31.43 2.64
C ALA A 540 36.88 30.98 3.27
N SER A 541 36.45 29.72 3.06
CA SER A 541 35.24 29.16 3.64
C SER A 541 35.31 29.10 5.18
N GLN A 542 36.42 28.63 5.74
CA GLN A 542 36.63 28.61 7.19
C GLN A 542 36.64 30.01 7.80
N ARG A 543 37.22 30.97 7.09
CA ARG A 543 37.27 32.36 7.50
C ARG A 543 35.87 32.99 7.46
N ALA A 544 35.09 32.77 6.38
CA ALA A 544 33.72 33.25 6.27
C ALA A 544 32.83 32.77 7.44
N VAL A 545 32.93 31.48 7.81
CA VAL A 545 32.21 30.93 8.95
C VAL A 545 32.69 31.50 10.29
N ARG A 546 34.01 31.57 10.49
CA ARG A 546 34.58 32.05 11.76
C ARG A 546 34.28 33.52 12.04
N GLU A 547 34.27 34.35 10.98
CA GLU A 547 34.08 35.79 11.06
C GLU A 547 32.62 36.21 10.86
N ASP A 548 31.72 35.24 10.61
CA ASP A 548 30.32 35.47 10.29
C ASP A 548 30.12 36.48 9.13
N ARG A 549 30.89 36.30 8.06
CA ARG A 549 30.95 37.20 6.91
C ARG A 549 30.57 36.48 5.61
N PRO A 550 29.94 37.19 4.66
CA PRO A 550 29.70 36.66 3.32
C PRO A 550 31.02 36.17 2.68
N LEU A 551 30.99 34.96 2.08
CA LEU A 551 32.12 34.41 1.32
C LEU A 551 32.60 35.38 0.23
N ARG A 552 31.69 36.15 -0.36
CA ARG A 552 31.98 37.19 -1.35
C ARG A 552 33.02 38.20 -0.85
N GLU A 553 32.83 38.74 0.36
CA GLU A 553 33.72 39.71 0.96
C GLU A 553 35.09 39.12 1.28
N VAL A 554 35.10 37.89 1.78
CA VAL A 554 36.33 37.19 2.09
C VAL A 554 37.17 36.92 0.84
N LEU A 555 36.51 36.55 -0.28
CA LEU A 555 37.18 36.27 -1.56
C LEU A 555 37.74 37.53 -2.22
N ASP A 556 37.15 38.71 -2.00
CA ASP A 556 37.72 40.00 -2.46
C ASP A 556 39.08 40.32 -1.80
N GLU A 557 39.35 39.83 -0.61
CA GLU A 557 40.59 40.01 0.09
C GLU A 557 41.68 39.00 -0.32
N VAL A 558 41.38 38.05 -1.24
CA VAL A 558 42.31 37.04 -1.72
C VAL A 558 42.92 37.44 -3.07
N PRO A 559 44.16 37.95 -3.13
CA PRO A 559 44.77 38.47 -4.38
C PRO A 559 44.85 37.43 -5.49
N ALA A 560 45.06 36.16 -5.16
CA ALA A 560 45.09 35.07 -6.16
C ALA A 560 43.73 34.89 -6.88
N ILE A 561 42.61 35.20 -6.23
CA ILE A 561 41.27 35.11 -6.81
C ILE A 561 40.93 36.39 -7.57
N THR A 562 41.17 37.57 -6.98
CA THR A 562 40.90 38.86 -7.61
C THR A 562 41.79 39.12 -8.82
N GLY A 563 42.96 38.46 -8.90
CA GLY A 563 43.85 38.50 -10.06
C GLY A 563 43.36 37.68 -11.28
N VAL A 564 42.45 36.75 -11.08
CA VAL A 564 41.94 35.85 -12.14
C VAL A 564 40.43 36.00 -12.42
N LEU A 565 39.69 36.57 -11.49
CA LEU A 565 38.23 36.82 -11.62
C LEU A 565 37.94 38.32 -11.41
N THR A 566 37.13 38.90 -12.31
CA THR A 566 36.59 40.24 -12.09
C THR A 566 35.51 40.22 -11.01
N PRO A 567 35.22 41.36 -10.33
CA PRO A 567 34.13 41.42 -9.34
C PRO A 567 32.80 40.95 -9.90
N ALA A 568 32.42 41.32 -11.13
CA ALA A 568 31.20 40.93 -11.78
C ALA A 568 31.15 39.38 -12.08
N ALA A 569 32.30 38.79 -12.45
CA ALA A 569 32.41 37.35 -12.65
C ALA A 569 32.23 36.61 -11.32
N LEU A 570 32.82 37.11 -10.24
CA LEU A 570 32.69 36.52 -8.91
C LEU A 570 31.26 36.64 -8.39
N ASP A 571 30.57 37.76 -8.56
CA ASP A 571 29.16 37.94 -8.23
C ASP A 571 28.28 36.96 -8.99
N GLY A 572 28.52 36.79 -10.30
CA GLY A 572 27.80 35.82 -11.11
C GLY A 572 28.04 34.35 -10.68
N LEU A 573 29.25 34.01 -10.20
CA LEU A 573 29.56 32.67 -9.71
C LEU A 573 28.94 32.38 -8.34
N LEU A 574 28.78 33.40 -7.52
CA LEU A 574 28.18 33.33 -6.19
C LEU A 574 26.64 33.36 -6.21
N ASP A 575 26.02 33.70 -7.35
CA ASP A 575 24.57 33.62 -7.48
C ASP A 575 24.08 32.17 -7.53
N PRO A 576 23.33 31.71 -6.52
CA PRO A 576 22.79 30.35 -6.49
C PRO A 576 21.88 30.02 -7.69
N ALA A 577 21.20 31.03 -8.27
CA ALA A 577 20.33 30.85 -9.41
C ALA A 577 21.08 30.37 -10.67
N GLY A 578 22.34 30.72 -10.78
CA GLY A 578 23.22 30.27 -11.85
C GLY A 578 23.82 28.86 -11.65
N TYR A 579 23.45 28.14 -10.57
CA TYR A 579 24.04 26.85 -10.23
C TYR A 579 23.01 25.78 -9.85
N THR A 580 21.91 25.72 -10.57
CA THR A 580 20.85 24.70 -10.42
C THR A 580 21.03 23.48 -11.35
N GLY A 581 22.13 23.45 -12.10
CA GLY A 581 22.44 22.36 -13.03
C GLY A 581 21.35 22.16 -14.08
N ALA A 582 20.97 20.92 -14.30
CA ALA A 582 19.92 20.55 -15.25
C ALA A 582 18.50 20.58 -14.64
N ALA A 583 18.29 21.12 -13.44
CA ALA A 583 17.00 21.06 -12.76
C ALA A 583 15.83 21.55 -13.61
N PRO A 584 15.90 22.71 -14.32
CA PRO A 584 14.81 23.15 -15.19
C PRO A 584 14.53 22.19 -16.36
N ALA A 585 15.56 21.67 -17.01
CA ALA A 585 15.40 20.70 -18.11
C ALA A 585 14.83 19.35 -17.64
N LEU A 586 15.17 18.93 -16.42
CA LEU A 586 14.59 17.74 -15.80
C LEU A 586 13.10 17.92 -15.50
N VAL A 587 12.68 19.13 -15.09
CA VAL A 587 11.26 19.46 -14.93
C VAL A 587 10.54 19.37 -16.28
N ASP A 588 11.08 20.02 -17.32
CA ASP A 588 10.48 20.00 -18.67
C ASP A 588 10.30 18.56 -19.16
N ARG A 589 11.34 17.73 -19.03
CA ARG A 589 11.28 16.30 -19.39
C ARG A 589 10.22 15.54 -18.58
N ALA A 590 10.16 15.74 -17.26
CA ALA A 590 9.20 15.05 -16.41
C ALA A 590 7.74 15.46 -16.72
N LEU A 591 7.53 16.64 -17.29
CA LEU A 591 6.20 17.13 -17.67
C LEU A 591 5.83 16.78 -19.12
N GLY A 592 6.74 16.17 -19.90
CA GLY A 592 6.52 15.90 -21.32
C GLY A 592 6.58 17.16 -22.19
N ASP A 593 7.11 18.26 -21.65
CA ASP A 593 7.24 19.54 -22.35
C ASP A 593 8.51 19.58 -23.20
N ASP A 594 8.88 18.47 -23.84
CA ASP A 594 10.08 18.32 -24.68
C ASP A 594 10.03 19.21 -25.94
N ARG A 595 9.93 20.52 -25.76
CA ARG A 595 10.20 21.49 -26.83
C ARG A 595 11.68 21.55 -27.23
N ALA A 596 12.56 20.89 -26.49
CA ALA A 596 14.00 20.88 -26.72
C ALA A 596 14.54 19.59 -27.40
N ALA A 597 13.74 18.54 -27.58
CA ALA A 597 14.13 17.31 -28.31
C ALA A 597 13.73 17.33 -29.79
N GLY A 598 13.32 18.47 -30.31
CA GLY A 598 12.90 18.65 -31.69
C GLY A 598 14.04 18.82 -32.69
N THR A 599 15.12 18.00 -32.64
CA THR A 599 16.12 18.02 -33.72
C THR A 599 16.80 16.68 -34.01
N THR A 600 16.18 15.54 -33.71
CA THR A 600 16.68 14.25 -34.24
C THR A 600 15.61 13.16 -34.35
N ALA A 601 14.43 13.46 -34.87
CA ALA A 601 13.48 12.41 -35.26
C ALA A 601 12.75 12.83 -36.54
N GLY A 602 13.48 13.03 -37.60
CA GLY A 602 12.91 13.38 -38.90
C GLY A 602 13.86 13.01 -40.02
N THR A 603 14.18 11.73 -40.18
CA THR A 603 14.58 11.16 -41.48
C THR A 603 14.70 9.63 -41.34
N THR A 604 13.60 8.94 -41.26
CA THR A 604 13.50 7.60 -41.82
C THR A 604 12.79 7.78 -43.16
N ALA A 605 13.57 7.91 -44.19
CA ALA A 605 13.12 7.90 -45.56
C ALA A 605 12.40 6.58 -45.85
N ASP A 606 11.19 6.74 -46.28
CA ASP A 606 10.33 5.77 -46.91
C ASP A 606 11.01 5.32 -48.22
N THR A 607 11.66 4.16 -48.23
CA THR A 607 12.13 3.47 -49.43
C THR A 607 11.19 2.29 -49.68
N THR A 608 9.98 2.60 -50.12
CA THR A 608 9.13 1.65 -50.82
C THR A 608 9.59 1.60 -52.25
N THR A 609 10.38 0.58 -52.61
CA THR A 609 10.65 0.16 -53.96
C THR A 609 9.37 -0.38 -54.61
N GLY A 610 8.73 0.47 -55.39
CA GLY A 610 7.69 0.05 -56.33
C GLY A 610 8.32 -0.57 -57.57
N THR A 611 8.19 -1.88 -57.69
CA THR A 611 8.43 -2.61 -58.93
C THR A 611 7.20 -2.44 -59.84
N THR A 612 7.29 -1.64 -60.87
CA THR A 612 6.37 -1.71 -62.01
C THR A 612 7.11 -2.23 -63.24
N ALA A 613 6.70 -3.40 -63.67
CA ALA A 613 6.92 -3.86 -65.01
C ALA A 613 6.07 -3.02 -65.99
N GLY A 614 6.67 -2.55 -67.05
CA GLY A 614 6.00 -1.79 -68.07
C GLY A 614 6.66 -2.05 -69.43
N GLU A 615 5.86 -2.54 -70.29
CA GLU A 615 6.04 -3.04 -71.63
C GLU A 615 6.83 -2.16 -72.59
N ALA A 616 7.43 -2.86 -73.55
CA ALA A 616 8.02 -2.40 -74.77
C ALA A 616 7.01 -1.82 -75.75
N ALA A 617 7.43 -0.80 -76.51
CA ALA A 617 7.18 -0.70 -77.94
C ALA A 617 7.87 0.55 -78.53
N GLY A 618 8.79 0.30 -79.45
CA GLY A 618 8.68 0.72 -80.80
C GLY A 618 9.19 2.13 -81.19
N ARG A 619 10.33 2.17 -81.74
CA ARG A 619 11.03 2.96 -82.76
C ARG A 619 12.17 3.84 -82.30
#